data_177643f3bd503d1c96f2f93083eb46bd
#
_entry.id   177643f3bd503d1c96f2f93083eb46bd
#
_cell.length_a   1.000
_cell.length_b   1.000
_cell.length_c   1.000
_cell.angle_alpha   90.00
_cell.angle_beta   90.00
_cell.angle_gamma   90.00
#
_symmetry.space_group_name_H-M   'P 1'
#
loop_
_entity.id
_entity.type
_entity.pdbx_description
1 polymer ?
#
loop_
_entity_poly.entity_id
_entity_poly.type
_entity_poly.pdbx_seq_one_letter_code
_entity_poly.pdbx_strand_id
1 'polypeptide(L)'
;MKTVRCDHTEAWGALRGHFEAHGRDLDLREAFARDPGRFEDFSLQAPEVFADLSKNLIDIATRHFLLDLAHECGVEGLRDAMLAGEPINGTEGRAVLHTALRAPRGAGPFSDEVHGVLDAMLAYAERVRADADAAGGLTDVVNIGIGGSDLGPAMVVPALDAHAHRGLRLHFVSNVDGHDIAPVLRDLDPARTLFIIASKTFTTQETICLLYTSPSPRDRTRSRMPSSA
;
A
#
# COMPACT_ATOMS: atom_id res chain seq x y z
N MET A 1 21.66 11.24 -6.52
CA MET A 1 21.01 12.18 -7.47
C MET A 1 20.57 13.42 -6.69
N LYS A 2 20.90 14.66 -7.12
CA LYS A 2 20.36 15.86 -6.46
C LYS A 2 18.91 16.03 -6.88
N THR A 3 17.98 15.91 -5.95
CA THR A 3 16.58 16.27 -6.17
C THR A 3 16.45 17.78 -6.29
N VAL A 4 15.94 18.27 -7.40
CA VAL A 4 15.61 19.68 -7.58
C VAL A 4 14.27 19.93 -6.89
N ARG A 5 14.18 20.98 -6.08
CA ARG A 5 12.90 21.40 -5.51
C ARG A 5 12.01 21.92 -6.63
N CYS A 6 10.81 21.40 -6.74
CA CYS A 6 9.87 21.75 -7.81
C CYS A 6 9.58 23.27 -7.88
N ASP A 7 9.47 23.93 -6.72
CA ASP A 7 9.18 25.37 -6.61
C ASP A 7 10.35 26.28 -7.01
N HIS A 8 11.51 25.71 -7.34
CA HIS A 8 12.69 26.42 -7.84
C HIS A 8 12.95 26.20 -9.34
N THR A 9 12.04 25.54 -10.05
CA THR A 9 12.15 25.27 -11.51
C THR A 9 11.51 26.37 -12.34
N GLU A 10 11.95 26.51 -13.59
CA GLU A 10 11.33 27.45 -14.54
C GLU A 10 9.90 26.98 -14.89
N ALA A 11 9.69 25.67 -15.04
CA ALA A 11 8.39 25.08 -15.31
C ALA A 11 7.37 25.37 -14.18
N TRP A 12 7.80 25.38 -12.92
CA TRP A 12 6.93 25.82 -11.82
C TRP A 12 6.48 27.27 -11.96
N GLY A 13 7.42 28.16 -12.33
CA GLY A 13 7.10 29.56 -12.59
C GLY A 13 6.08 29.73 -13.72
N ALA A 14 6.26 29.02 -14.82
CA ALA A 14 5.36 29.00 -15.96
C ALA A 14 3.97 28.43 -15.60
N LEU A 15 3.94 27.30 -14.92
CA LEU A 15 2.70 26.68 -14.45
C LEU A 15 1.89 27.61 -13.52
N ARG A 16 2.58 28.25 -12.59
CA ARG A 16 1.97 29.20 -11.67
C ARG A 16 1.42 30.43 -12.40
N GLY A 17 2.20 31.00 -13.33
CA GLY A 17 1.74 32.13 -14.15
C GLY A 17 0.50 31.77 -14.99
N HIS A 18 0.49 30.58 -15.59
CA HIS A 18 -0.68 30.08 -16.32
C HIS A 18 -1.90 29.87 -15.41
N PHE A 19 -1.71 29.31 -14.21
CA PHE A 19 -2.80 29.15 -13.24
C PHE A 19 -3.40 30.50 -12.83
N GLU A 20 -2.55 31.49 -12.55
CA GLU A 20 -3.01 32.82 -12.15
C GLU A 20 -3.77 33.55 -13.29
N ALA A 21 -3.38 33.32 -14.54
CA ALA A 21 -3.98 33.97 -15.70
C ALA A 21 -5.24 33.26 -16.23
N HIS A 22 -5.32 31.92 -16.13
CA HIS A 22 -6.32 31.13 -16.82
C HIS A 22 -6.89 29.98 -15.96
N GLY A 23 -6.06 29.31 -15.17
CA GLY A 23 -6.43 28.07 -14.47
C GLY A 23 -7.37 28.30 -13.30
N ARG A 24 -7.27 29.44 -12.62
CA ARG A 24 -8.05 29.77 -11.41
C ARG A 24 -9.55 29.77 -11.68
N ASP A 25 -9.98 30.29 -12.80
CA ASP A 25 -11.37 30.51 -13.17
C ASP A 25 -11.86 29.52 -14.24
N LEU A 26 -11.13 28.39 -14.44
CA LEU A 26 -11.50 27.37 -15.41
C LEU A 26 -12.81 26.71 -15.05
N ASP A 27 -13.84 26.90 -15.92
CA ASP A 27 -15.13 26.19 -15.83
C ASP A 27 -15.13 24.97 -16.74
N LEU A 28 -15.37 23.78 -16.16
CA LEU A 28 -15.38 22.53 -16.93
C LEU A 28 -16.52 22.46 -17.95
N ARG A 29 -17.67 23.07 -17.68
CA ARG A 29 -18.78 23.08 -18.64
C ARG A 29 -18.41 23.85 -19.89
N GLU A 30 -17.78 25.01 -19.72
CA GLU A 30 -17.25 25.79 -20.83
C GLU A 30 -16.11 25.06 -21.54
N ALA A 31 -15.22 24.39 -20.78
CA ALA A 31 -14.12 23.62 -21.36
C ALA A 31 -14.65 22.51 -22.29
N PHE A 32 -15.66 21.74 -21.86
CA PHE A 32 -16.30 20.73 -22.70
C PHE A 32 -17.09 21.34 -23.88
N ALA A 33 -17.72 22.49 -23.68
CA ALA A 33 -18.45 23.17 -24.76
C ALA A 33 -17.52 23.70 -25.86
N ARG A 34 -16.33 24.16 -25.48
CA ARG A 34 -15.31 24.69 -26.42
C ARG A 34 -14.50 23.60 -27.10
N ASP A 35 -14.31 22.46 -26.42
CA ASP A 35 -13.50 21.34 -26.89
C ASP A 35 -14.31 20.02 -26.80
N PRO A 36 -15.02 19.67 -27.89
CA PRO A 36 -15.75 18.39 -27.95
C PRO A 36 -14.84 17.16 -27.90
N GLY A 37 -13.55 17.29 -28.25
CA GLY A 37 -12.54 16.23 -28.18
C GLY A 37 -11.88 16.08 -26.81
N ARG A 38 -12.27 16.88 -25.82
CA ARG A 38 -11.64 16.92 -24.50
C ARG A 38 -11.55 15.55 -23.81
N PHE A 39 -12.57 14.72 -23.97
CA PHE A 39 -12.57 13.38 -23.39
C PHE A 39 -11.41 12.54 -23.96
N GLU A 40 -11.25 12.53 -25.29
CA GLU A 40 -10.21 11.79 -25.99
C GLU A 40 -8.81 12.33 -25.63
N ASP A 41 -8.66 13.66 -25.60
CA ASP A 41 -7.40 14.33 -25.31
C ASP A 41 -6.90 14.14 -23.88
N PHE A 42 -7.81 13.93 -22.94
CA PHE A 42 -7.51 13.75 -21.52
C PHE A 42 -7.75 12.31 -21.02
N SER A 43 -7.98 11.37 -21.93
CA SER A 43 -8.09 9.94 -21.59
C SER A 43 -6.81 9.19 -21.95
N LEU A 44 -6.44 8.24 -21.10
CA LEU A 44 -5.24 7.42 -21.26
C LEU A 44 -5.59 5.95 -21.06
N GLN A 45 -5.18 5.11 -21.98
CA GLN A 45 -5.26 3.66 -21.85
C GLN A 45 -3.89 3.08 -21.53
N ALA A 46 -3.79 2.41 -20.39
CA ALA A 46 -2.65 1.59 -20.02
C ALA A 46 -3.11 0.12 -19.83
N PRO A 47 -2.21 -0.87 -19.77
CA PRO A 47 -2.60 -2.23 -19.45
C PRO A 47 -3.41 -2.27 -18.14
N GLU A 48 -4.61 -2.89 -18.19
CA GLU A 48 -5.53 -3.06 -17.05
C GLU A 48 -6.06 -1.75 -16.42
N VAL A 49 -5.71 -0.56 -16.96
CA VAL A 49 -6.13 0.74 -16.40
C VAL A 49 -6.57 1.68 -17.51
N PHE A 50 -7.77 2.24 -17.36
CA PHE A 50 -8.22 3.39 -18.12
C PHE A 50 -8.32 4.61 -17.20
N ALA A 51 -7.66 5.72 -17.55
CA ALA A 51 -7.68 6.95 -16.79
C ALA A 51 -8.40 8.06 -17.59
N ASP A 52 -9.51 8.55 -17.06
CA ASP A 52 -10.23 9.72 -17.56
C ASP A 52 -9.89 10.94 -16.71
N LEU A 53 -9.05 11.82 -17.23
CA LEU A 53 -8.65 13.08 -16.62
C LEU A 53 -9.45 14.28 -17.15
N SER A 54 -10.43 14.07 -18.04
CA SER A 54 -11.18 15.13 -18.70
C SER A 54 -11.96 16.03 -17.74
N LYS A 55 -12.29 15.51 -16.54
CA LYS A 55 -13.00 16.25 -15.48
C LYS A 55 -12.08 16.92 -14.46
N ASN A 56 -10.76 16.82 -14.64
CA ASN A 56 -9.83 17.60 -13.84
C ASN A 56 -9.83 19.06 -14.28
N LEU A 57 -9.58 19.99 -13.35
CA LEU A 57 -9.51 21.43 -13.62
C LEU A 57 -8.17 21.82 -14.30
N ILE A 58 -7.92 21.23 -15.46
CA ILE A 58 -6.74 21.45 -16.28
C ILE A 58 -7.13 21.64 -17.74
N ASP A 59 -6.35 22.43 -18.46
CA ASP A 59 -6.40 22.54 -19.92
C ASP A 59 -5.14 21.91 -20.57
N ILE A 60 -5.07 21.94 -21.87
CA ILE A 60 -3.91 21.39 -22.63
C ILE A 60 -2.60 22.09 -22.23
N ALA A 61 -2.62 23.40 -22.02
CA ALA A 61 -1.43 24.13 -21.61
C ALA A 61 -0.98 23.74 -20.20
N THR A 62 -1.91 23.61 -19.26
CA THR A 62 -1.63 23.08 -17.90
C THR A 62 -0.97 21.70 -17.98
N ARG A 63 -1.48 20.79 -18.83
CA ARG A 63 -0.90 19.46 -19.02
C ARG A 63 0.56 19.54 -19.49
N HIS A 64 0.88 20.41 -20.45
CA HIS A 64 2.24 20.60 -20.91
C HIS A 64 3.15 21.14 -19.79
N PHE A 65 2.75 22.17 -19.07
CA PHE A 65 3.55 22.71 -17.96
C PHE A 65 3.75 21.67 -16.82
N LEU A 66 2.79 20.80 -16.57
CA LEU A 66 2.96 19.71 -15.60
C LEU A 66 3.97 18.67 -16.07
N LEU A 67 4.00 18.34 -17.35
CA LEU A 67 5.00 17.43 -17.93
C LEU A 67 6.39 18.06 -17.93
N ASP A 68 6.51 19.34 -18.28
CA ASP A 68 7.78 20.08 -18.22
C ASP A 68 8.31 20.12 -16.77
N LEU A 69 7.43 20.36 -15.81
CA LEU A 69 7.78 20.32 -14.39
C LEU A 69 8.29 18.95 -13.96
N ALA A 70 7.61 17.87 -14.37
CA ALA A 70 8.05 16.51 -14.08
C ALA A 70 9.43 16.22 -14.69
N HIS A 71 9.67 16.69 -15.90
CA HIS A 71 10.94 16.57 -16.60
C HIS A 71 12.06 17.34 -15.88
N GLU A 72 11.86 18.62 -15.56
CA GLU A 72 12.84 19.42 -14.82
C GLU A 72 13.15 18.85 -13.42
N CYS A 73 12.16 18.25 -12.76
CA CYS A 73 12.35 17.58 -11.49
C CYS A 73 13.02 16.21 -11.61
N GLY A 74 13.27 15.71 -12.82
CA GLY A 74 13.96 14.43 -13.06
C GLY A 74 13.14 13.20 -12.70
N VAL A 75 11.78 13.27 -12.79
CA VAL A 75 10.87 12.18 -12.43
C VAL A 75 11.18 10.91 -13.22
N GLU A 76 11.54 11.00 -14.49
CA GLU A 76 11.88 9.87 -15.36
C GLU A 76 13.12 9.14 -14.84
N GLY A 77 14.18 9.88 -14.50
CA GLY A 77 15.39 9.30 -13.93
C GLY A 77 15.16 8.65 -12.56
N LEU A 78 14.28 9.23 -11.72
CA LEU A 78 13.89 8.63 -10.44
C LEU A 78 13.07 7.35 -10.65
N ARG A 79 12.18 7.33 -11.65
CA ARG A 79 11.43 6.13 -12.05
C ARG A 79 12.39 5.01 -12.47
N ASP A 80 13.34 5.32 -13.33
CA ASP A 80 14.28 4.35 -13.86
C ASP A 80 15.22 3.81 -12.76
N ALA A 81 15.69 4.68 -11.88
CA ALA A 81 16.44 4.28 -10.69
C ALA A 81 15.62 3.40 -9.72
N MET A 82 14.32 3.70 -9.54
CA MET A 82 13.40 2.84 -8.77
C MET A 82 13.28 1.45 -9.39
N LEU A 83 13.08 1.38 -10.70
CA LEU A 83 12.97 0.10 -11.43
C LEU A 83 14.27 -0.70 -11.39
N ALA A 84 15.42 -0.02 -11.37
CA ALA A 84 16.74 -0.63 -11.20
C ALA A 84 17.03 -1.08 -9.76
N GLY A 85 16.19 -0.74 -8.79
CA GLY A 85 16.38 -1.09 -7.38
C GLY A 85 17.42 -0.22 -6.66
N GLU A 86 17.68 0.98 -7.17
CA GLU A 86 18.59 1.93 -6.51
C GLU A 86 17.97 2.50 -5.22
N PRO A 87 18.79 2.92 -4.25
CA PRO A 87 18.30 3.44 -2.96
C PRO A 87 17.78 4.88 -3.10
N ILE A 88 16.63 5.07 -3.77
CA ILE A 88 16.03 6.38 -4.04
C ILE A 88 15.23 6.95 -2.84
N ASN A 89 14.92 6.15 -1.83
CA ASN A 89 14.30 6.65 -0.61
C ASN A 89 15.35 7.38 0.24
N GLY A 90 15.45 8.68 0.08
CA GLY A 90 16.46 9.52 0.72
C GLY A 90 16.32 9.63 2.24
N THR A 91 15.17 9.31 2.83
CA THR A 91 14.94 9.36 4.28
C THR A 91 15.43 8.11 4.99
N GLU A 92 15.35 6.95 4.35
CA GLU A 92 15.73 5.66 4.93
C GLU A 92 16.99 5.08 4.26
N GLY A 93 17.50 5.67 3.18
CA GLY A 93 18.65 5.17 2.43
C GLY A 93 18.39 3.80 1.75
N ARG A 94 17.15 3.52 1.36
CA ARG A 94 16.72 2.20 0.85
C ARG A 94 16.18 2.27 -0.56
N ALA A 95 16.20 1.12 -1.24
CA ALA A 95 15.44 0.90 -2.47
C ALA A 95 13.93 0.92 -2.20
N VAL A 96 13.15 1.28 -3.22
CA VAL A 96 11.68 1.22 -3.22
C VAL A 96 11.25 0.04 -4.07
N LEU A 97 10.75 -1.03 -3.44
CA LEU A 97 10.59 -2.35 -4.06
C LEU A 97 9.15 -2.69 -4.45
N HIS A 98 8.23 -1.73 -4.54
CA HIS A 98 6.84 -1.98 -4.92
C HIS A 98 6.71 -2.67 -6.28
N THR A 99 7.58 -2.35 -7.23
CA THR A 99 7.64 -2.98 -8.55
C THR A 99 8.23 -4.38 -8.50
N ALA A 100 9.27 -4.60 -7.68
CA ALA A 100 9.89 -5.91 -7.49
C ALA A 100 8.91 -6.93 -6.88
N LEU A 101 8.03 -6.50 -5.95
CA LEU A 101 6.98 -7.34 -5.38
C LEU A 101 5.93 -7.84 -6.41
N ARG A 102 5.86 -7.21 -7.56
CA ARG A 102 4.90 -7.54 -8.65
C ARG A 102 5.57 -8.10 -9.88
N ALA A 103 6.89 -8.11 -9.91
CA ALA A 103 7.65 -8.65 -11.03
C ALA A 103 7.56 -10.18 -11.08
N PRO A 104 7.55 -10.78 -12.27
CA PRO A 104 7.68 -12.22 -12.41
C PRO A 104 8.99 -12.73 -11.78
N ARG A 105 9.00 -13.99 -11.35
CA ARG A 105 10.20 -14.65 -10.83
C ARG A 105 11.35 -14.56 -11.85
N GLY A 106 12.53 -14.20 -11.39
CA GLY A 106 13.72 -14.00 -12.20
C GLY A 106 13.76 -12.68 -12.96
N ALA A 107 12.76 -11.80 -12.80
CA ALA A 107 12.72 -10.49 -13.45
C ALA A 107 13.04 -9.36 -12.46
N GLY A 108 14.02 -8.53 -12.83
CA GLY A 108 14.38 -7.35 -12.05
C GLY A 108 15.21 -7.63 -10.78
N PRO A 109 15.54 -6.56 -10.06
CA PRO A 109 16.34 -6.64 -8.84
C PRO A 109 15.55 -7.30 -7.70
N PHE A 110 16.26 -7.92 -6.75
CA PHE A 110 15.71 -8.56 -5.54
C PHE A 110 14.72 -9.72 -5.80
N SER A 111 14.67 -10.27 -7.02
CA SER A 111 13.70 -11.29 -7.38
C SER A 111 13.78 -12.54 -6.49
N ASP A 112 14.97 -13.06 -6.22
CA ASP A 112 15.16 -14.27 -5.41
C ASP A 112 14.74 -14.04 -3.96
N GLU A 113 15.07 -12.88 -3.40
CA GLU A 113 14.69 -12.49 -2.04
C GLU A 113 13.15 -12.38 -1.92
N VAL A 114 12.54 -11.64 -2.84
CA VAL A 114 11.07 -11.42 -2.85
C VAL A 114 10.33 -12.74 -3.00
N HIS A 115 10.71 -13.56 -3.97
CA HIS A 115 10.01 -14.82 -4.22
C HIS A 115 10.32 -15.89 -3.16
N GLY A 116 11.49 -15.86 -2.54
CA GLY A 116 11.80 -16.73 -1.39
C GLY A 116 10.88 -16.44 -0.19
N VAL A 117 10.64 -15.17 0.11
CA VAL A 117 9.68 -14.77 1.16
C VAL A 117 8.26 -15.13 0.78
N LEU A 118 7.86 -14.90 -0.47
CA LEU A 118 6.52 -15.27 -0.97
C LEU A 118 6.26 -16.77 -0.85
N ASP A 119 7.20 -17.60 -1.27
CA ASP A 119 7.08 -19.05 -1.17
C ASP A 119 6.92 -19.51 0.28
N ALA A 120 7.71 -18.95 1.19
CA ALA A 120 7.62 -19.26 2.63
C ALA A 120 6.26 -18.86 3.21
N MET A 121 5.74 -17.69 2.79
CA MET A 121 4.44 -17.18 3.22
C MET A 121 3.29 -18.06 2.71
N LEU A 122 3.33 -18.45 1.43
CA LEU A 122 2.32 -19.35 0.84
C LEU A 122 2.34 -20.71 1.50
N ALA A 123 3.53 -21.30 1.70
CA ALA A 123 3.68 -22.57 2.41
C ALA A 123 3.15 -22.50 3.86
N TYR A 124 3.32 -21.37 4.53
CA TYR A 124 2.73 -21.16 5.86
C TYR A 124 1.21 -21.09 5.80
N ALA A 125 0.64 -20.36 4.85
CA ALA A 125 -0.81 -20.26 4.67
C ALA A 125 -1.45 -21.65 4.42
N GLU A 126 -0.80 -22.51 3.62
CA GLU A 126 -1.28 -23.89 3.41
C GLU A 126 -1.23 -24.73 4.69
N ARG A 127 -0.19 -24.56 5.54
CA ARG A 127 -0.16 -25.22 6.85
C ARG A 127 -1.30 -24.77 7.77
N VAL A 128 -1.62 -23.46 7.77
CA VAL A 128 -2.75 -22.91 8.55
C VAL A 128 -4.08 -23.50 8.07
N ARG A 129 -4.28 -23.64 6.77
CA ARG A 129 -5.49 -24.28 6.20
C ARG A 129 -5.58 -25.77 6.59
N ALA A 130 -4.48 -26.51 6.45
CA ALA A 130 -4.44 -27.92 6.82
C ALA A 130 -4.67 -28.14 8.33
N ASP A 131 -4.18 -27.23 9.18
CA ASP A 131 -4.43 -27.27 10.62
C ASP A 131 -5.91 -26.99 10.92
N ALA A 132 -6.53 -26.03 10.23
CA ALA A 132 -7.95 -25.72 10.40
C ALA A 132 -8.88 -26.89 10.01
N ASP A 133 -8.45 -27.78 9.11
CA ASP A 133 -9.19 -28.99 8.75
C ASP A 133 -9.00 -30.14 9.77
N ALA A 134 -8.02 -30.02 10.64
CA ALA A 134 -7.74 -31.03 11.65
C ALA A 134 -8.69 -30.92 12.86
N ALA A 135 -8.98 -32.04 13.49
CA ALA A 135 -9.79 -32.06 14.71
C ALA A 135 -9.08 -31.27 15.84
N GLY A 136 -9.72 -30.21 16.31
CA GLY A 136 -9.16 -29.33 17.33
C GLY A 136 -8.18 -28.27 16.81
N GLY A 137 -8.03 -28.15 15.48
CA GLY A 137 -7.17 -27.15 14.84
C GLY A 137 -7.69 -25.71 14.93
N LEU A 138 -7.00 -24.81 14.25
CA LEU A 138 -7.31 -23.37 14.24
C LEU A 138 -8.73 -23.09 13.70
N THR A 139 -9.40 -22.16 14.34
CA THR A 139 -10.74 -21.69 13.92
C THR A 139 -10.75 -20.20 13.60
N ASP A 140 -9.79 -19.46 14.12
CA ASP A 140 -9.78 -18.01 14.05
C ASP A 140 -8.40 -17.46 13.69
N VAL A 141 -8.39 -16.41 12.87
CA VAL A 141 -7.20 -15.63 12.58
C VAL A 141 -7.52 -14.16 12.84
N VAL A 142 -6.75 -13.51 13.69
CA VAL A 142 -6.89 -12.09 14.02
C VAL A 142 -5.72 -11.32 13.41
N ASN A 143 -6.02 -10.41 12.48
CA ASN A 143 -5.04 -9.48 11.93
C ASN A 143 -5.03 -8.20 12.77
N ILE A 144 -3.88 -7.87 13.34
CA ILE A 144 -3.63 -6.62 14.05
C ILE A 144 -2.72 -5.77 13.19
N GLY A 145 -3.23 -4.65 12.71
CA GLY A 145 -2.46 -3.74 11.85
C GLY A 145 -3.18 -2.40 11.70
N ILE A 146 -2.45 -1.37 11.29
CA ILE A 146 -2.98 -0.01 11.13
C ILE A 146 -2.76 0.46 9.69
N GLY A 147 -3.72 1.22 9.16
CA GLY A 147 -3.64 1.79 7.81
C GLY A 147 -3.48 0.70 6.74
N GLY A 148 -2.42 0.73 5.96
CA GLY A 148 -2.18 -0.26 4.90
C GLY A 148 -2.02 -1.70 5.37
N SER A 149 -1.65 -1.90 6.65
CA SER A 149 -1.55 -3.23 7.26
C SER A 149 -2.90 -3.81 7.70
N ASP A 150 -3.96 -2.99 7.70
CA ASP A 150 -5.34 -3.36 7.99
C ASP A 150 -6.22 -3.27 6.74
N LEU A 151 -6.29 -2.09 6.12
CA LEU A 151 -7.28 -1.78 5.06
C LEU A 151 -7.19 -2.72 3.85
N GLY A 152 -5.96 -3.11 3.44
CA GLY A 152 -5.76 -4.06 2.36
C GLY A 152 -6.37 -5.42 2.68
N PRO A 153 -5.92 -6.11 3.74
CA PRO A 153 -6.49 -7.38 4.18
C PRO A 153 -8.00 -7.32 4.47
N ALA A 154 -8.47 -6.29 5.17
CA ALA A 154 -9.88 -6.10 5.49
C ALA A 154 -10.78 -5.91 4.26
N MET A 155 -10.24 -5.34 3.17
CA MET A 155 -10.95 -5.22 1.90
C MET A 155 -10.94 -6.55 1.12
N VAL A 156 -9.78 -7.22 1.06
CA VAL A 156 -9.59 -8.42 0.23
C VAL A 156 -10.41 -9.60 0.75
N VAL A 157 -10.51 -9.77 2.07
CA VAL A 157 -11.22 -10.91 2.66
C VAL A 157 -12.69 -10.96 2.26
N PRO A 158 -13.52 -9.92 2.43
CA PRO A 158 -14.89 -9.95 1.96
C PRO A 158 -15.01 -9.98 0.43
N ALA A 159 -14.08 -9.35 -0.29
CA ALA A 159 -14.08 -9.38 -1.76
C ALA A 159 -13.87 -10.79 -2.33
N LEU A 160 -13.12 -11.64 -1.62
CA LEU A 160 -12.80 -13.01 -2.01
C LEU A 160 -13.51 -14.07 -1.16
N ASP A 161 -14.60 -13.72 -0.47
CA ASP A 161 -15.33 -14.64 0.43
C ASP A 161 -15.76 -15.94 -0.27
N ALA A 162 -16.10 -15.89 -1.55
CA ALA A 162 -16.45 -17.08 -2.34
C ALA A 162 -15.30 -18.12 -2.41
N HIS A 163 -14.06 -17.68 -2.22
CA HIS A 163 -12.84 -18.50 -2.25
C HIS A 163 -12.26 -18.74 -0.85
N ALA A 164 -12.89 -18.21 0.20
CA ALA A 164 -12.41 -18.33 1.57
C ALA A 164 -12.49 -19.76 2.09
N HIS A 165 -11.54 -20.13 2.94
CA HIS A 165 -11.56 -21.40 3.68
C HIS A 165 -12.67 -21.38 4.73
N ARG A 166 -13.64 -22.30 4.65
CA ARG A 166 -14.87 -22.26 5.48
C ARG A 166 -14.64 -22.60 6.95
N GLY A 167 -13.52 -23.22 7.28
CA GLY A 167 -13.13 -23.56 8.65
C GLY A 167 -12.48 -22.42 9.44
N LEU A 168 -12.15 -21.30 8.79
CA LEU A 168 -11.46 -20.17 9.42
C LEU A 168 -12.33 -18.91 9.42
N ARG A 169 -12.45 -18.28 10.58
CA ARG A 169 -13.02 -16.93 10.73
C ARG A 169 -11.89 -15.91 10.78
N LEU A 170 -12.03 -14.82 10.02
CA LEU A 170 -11.01 -13.78 9.91
C LEU A 170 -11.49 -12.51 10.61
N HIS A 171 -10.68 -11.99 11.52
CA HIS A 171 -10.97 -10.81 12.33
C HIS A 171 -9.92 -9.74 12.08
N PHE A 172 -10.30 -8.46 12.15
CA PHE A 172 -9.43 -7.32 11.93
C PHE A 172 -9.52 -6.39 13.15
N VAL A 173 -8.36 -5.98 13.66
CA VAL A 173 -8.22 -5.04 14.77
C VAL A 173 -7.23 -3.96 14.34
N SER A 174 -7.72 -2.73 14.25
CA SER A 174 -6.96 -1.61 13.70
C SER A 174 -6.94 -0.35 14.58
N ASN A 175 -7.55 -0.40 15.78
CA ASN A 175 -7.57 0.72 16.69
C ASN A 175 -6.95 0.33 18.05
N VAL A 176 -6.18 1.26 18.64
CA VAL A 176 -5.59 1.12 19.98
C VAL A 176 -6.64 1.10 21.09
N ASP A 177 -7.85 1.59 20.83
CA ASP A 177 -8.94 1.57 21.78
C ASP A 177 -9.33 0.11 22.12
N GLY A 178 -9.33 -0.21 23.41
CA GLY A 178 -9.71 -1.55 23.88
C GLY A 178 -11.13 -1.98 23.45
N HIS A 179 -12.01 -1.06 23.09
CA HIS A 179 -13.32 -1.37 22.53
C HIS A 179 -13.28 -1.96 21.12
N ASP A 180 -12.17 -1.84 20.41
CA ASP A 180 -11.98 -2.48 19.11
C ASP A 180 -11.57 -3.95 19.26
N ILE A 181 -10.59 -4.25 20.13
CA ILE A 181 -10.09 -5.61 20.32
C ILE A 181 -10.96 -6.45 21.28
N ALA A 182 -11.55 -5.85 22.32
CA ALA A 182 -12.26 -6.60 23.34
C ALA A 182 -13.47 -7.41 22.83
N PRO A 183 -14.31 -6.90 21.91
CA PRO A 183 -15.39 -7.70 21.31
C PRO A 183 -14.86 -8.91 20.53
N VAL A 184 -13.75 -8.73 19.80
CA VAL A 184 -13.11 -9.81 19.03
C VAL A 184 -12.63 -10.92 19.98
N LEU A 185 -11.90 -10.56 21.03
CA LEU A 185 -11.32 -11.53 21.96
C LEU A 185 -12.36 -12.32 22.78
N ARG A 186 -13.56 -11.77 23.00
CA ARG A 186 -14.58 -12.34 23.87
C ARG A 186 -14.99 -13.75 23.46
N ASP A 187 -15.10 -13.98 22.16
CA ASP A 187 -15.67 -15.19 21.58
C ASP A 187 -14.60 -16.11 20.96
N LEU A 188 -13.32 -15.81 21.21
CA LEU A 188 -12.20 -16.59 20.68
C LEU A 188 -11.71 -17.63 21.70
N ASP A 189 -11.38 -18.81 21.20
CA ASP A 189 -10.58 -19.78 21.92
C ASP A 189 -9.09 -19.50 21.71
N PRO A 190 -8.32 -19.07 22.74
CA PRO A 190 -6.90 -18.75 22.58
C PRO A 190 -6.04 -19.93 22.09
N ALA A 191 -6.47 -21.17 22.33
CA ALA A 191 -5.75 -22.36 21.86
C ALA A 191 -5.96 -22.62 20.35
N ARG A 192 -6.97 -21.99 19.76
CA ARG A 192 -7.40 -22.19 18.38
C ARG A 192 -7.38 -20.89 17.56
N THR A 193 -6.68 -19.86 18.04
CA THR A 193 -6.60 -18.55 17.40
C THR A 193 -5.18 -18.23 17.01
N LEU A 194 -4.98 -17.85 15.75
CA LEU A 194 -3.73 -17.30 15.22
C LEU A 194 -3.79 -15.78 15.21
N PHE A 195 -2.80 -15.10 15.81
CA PHE A 195 -2.64 -13.66 15.72
C PHE A 195 -1.55 -13.30 14.68
N ILE A 196 -1.90 -12.45 13.73
CA ILE A 196 -1.00 -11.87 12.75
C ILE A 196 -0.77 -10.41 13.13
N ILE A 197 0.48 -10.06 13.46
CA ILE A 197 0.87 -8.69 13.76
C ILE A 197 1.50 -8.10 12.51
N ALA A 198 0.78 -7.20 11.84
CA ALA A 198 1.21 -6.59 10.59
C ALA A 198 1.71 -5.15 10.81
N SER A 199 3.00 -4.92 10.61
CA SER A 199 3.59 -3.59 10.67
C SER A 199 4.83 -3.50 9.76
N LYS A 200 4.97 -2.39 9.03
CA LYS A 200 6.13 -2.16 8.17
C LYS A 200 7.43 -2.00 8.96
N THR A 201 7.39 -1.31 10.09
CA THR A 201 8.58 -0.91 10.86
C THR A 201 8.61 -1.48 12.27
N PHE A 202 7.52 -2.08 12.73
CA PHE A 202 7.30 -2.47 14.14
C PHE A 202 7.53 -1.33 15.14
N THR A 203 7.34 -0.08 14.71
CA THR A 203 7.44 1.14 15.53
C THR A 203 6.11 1.87 15.69
N THR A 204 5.05 1.41 15.02
CA THR A 204 3.69 1.97 15.12
C THR A 204 3.16 1.73 16.53
N GLN A 205 2.92 2.82 17.27
CA GLN A 205 2.53 2.74 18.69
C GLN A 205 1.28 1.91 18.90
N GLU A 206 0.26 2.11 18.09
CA GLU A 206 -1.01 1.39 18.17
C GLU A 206 -0.82 -0.12 17.99
N THR A 207 -0.01 -0.54 16.99
CA THR A 207 0.27 -1.96 16.76
C THR A 207 1.03 -2.58 17.94
N ILE A 208 1.99 -1.85 18.51
CA ILE A 208 2.76 -2.31 19.68
C ILE A 208 1.87 -2.38 20.92
N CYS A 209 1.04 -1.37 21.15
CA CYS A 209 0.09 -1.37 22.27
C CYS A 209 -0.88 -2.56 22.19
N LEU A 210 -1.45 -2.82 21.02
CA LEU A 210 -2.35 -3.96 20.80
C LEU A 210 -1.61 -5.29 20.98
N LEU A 211 -0.36 -5.42 20.54
CA LEU A 211 0.47 -6.60 20.76
C LEU A 211 0.67 -6.87 22.27
N TYR A 212 0.97 -5.83 23.05
CA TYR A 212 1.17 -5.97 24.50
C TYR A 212 -0.13 -6.25 25.27
N THR A 213 -1.26 -5.82 24.76
CA THR A 213 -2.59 -6.05 25.38
C THR A 213 -3.25 -7.34 24.89
N SER A 214 -2.75 -7.96 23.83
CA SER A 214 -3.26 -9.24 23.34
C SER A 214 -2.79 -10.38 24.23
N PRO A 215 -3.69 -11.27 24.72
CA PRO A 215 -3.29 -12.40 25.54
C PRO A 215 -2.41 -13.36 24.73
N SER A 216 -1.21 -13.64 25.24
CA SER A 216 -0.28 -14.59 24.64
C SER A 216 -0.11 -15.81 25.54
N PRO A 217 -0.13 -17.04 25.02
CA PRO A 217 0.23 -18.24 25.77
C PRO A 217 1.64 -18.19 26.38
N ARG A 218 2.50 -17.29 25.86
CA ARG A 218 3.89 -17.07 26.33
C ARG A 218 4.02 -16.01 27.42
N ASP A 219 2.94 -15.35 27.83
CA ASP A 219 2.99 -14.31 28.88
C ASP A 219 3.46 -14.86 30.23
N ARG A 220 3.43 -16.16 30.43
CA ARG A 220 4.02 -16.85 31.59
C ARG A 220 5.52 -17.11 31.48
N THR A 221 6.11 -17.03 30.30
CA THR A 221 7.54 -17.21 30.07
C THR A 221 8.13 -15.93 29.51
N ARG A 222 8.98 -15.25 30.29
CA ARG A 222 9.73 -14.06 29.86
C ARG A 222 10.54 -14.38 28.59
N SER A 223 9.95 -14.29 27.43
CA SER A 223 10.70 -14.30 26.19
C SER A 223 11.16 -12.87 25.93
N ARG A 224 12.44 -12.61 26.16
CA ARG A 224 13.09 -11.42 25.57
C ARG A 224 12.99 -11.55 24.06
N MET A 225 12.26 -10.62 23.41
CA MET A 225 12.42 -10.45 21.96
C MET A 225 13.88 -10.14 21.67
N PRO A 226 14.53 -10.79 20.71
CA PRO A 226 15.84 -10.35 20.27
C PRO A 226 15.68 -8.93 19.70
N SER A 227 16.45 -8.00 20.23
CA SER A 227 16.61 -6.70 19.60
C SER A 227 17.24 -6.94 18.23
N SER A 228 16.47 -6.87 17.17
CA SER A 228 17.01 -6.80 15.83
C SER A 228 17.72 -5.46 15.69
N ALA A 229 19.03 -5.52 15.56
CA ALA A 229 19.86 -4.41 15.14
C ALA A 229 19.49 -3.94 13.73
#